data_1ebc09374594cef84d37441d891b467a
#
_entry.id   1ebc09374594cef84d37441d891b467a
#
_cell.length_a   1.000
_cell.length_b   1.000
_cell.length_c   1.000
_cell.angle_alpha   90.00
_cell.angle_beta   90.00
_cell.angle_gamma   90.00
#
_symmetry.space_group_name_H-M   'P 1'
#
loop_
_entity.id
_entity.type
_entity.pdbx_description
1 polymer ?
#
loop_
_entity_poly.entity_id
_entity_poly.type
_entity_poly.pdbx_seq_one_letter_code
_entity_poly.pdbx_strand_id
1 'polypeptide(L)'
;MARYKLPDEVKILRGTAQPCRMSGKVQALCPANPEFLETYNNPLLTTDFAKQFFVNKCNYLLKLGMLDITYLDDLATLAVYVDERNAAIDSIKKGKFTPKHDVNGNLIGYIANPNIKYARDLTMMINEINAKFGFTPVDRLKLNSVAAPAAQPAETPRSKLLKKLKG
;
A
#
# COMPACT_ATOMS: atom_id res chain seq x y z
N MET A 1 -17.01 -23.83 -1.36
CA MET A 1 -16.17 -23.71 -2.58
C MET A 1 -16.19 -22.24 -3.03
N ALA A 2 -15.04 -21.57 -3.05
CA ALA A 2 -14.94 -20.20 -3.55
C ALA A 2 -15.16 -20.21 -5.07
N ARG A 3 -16.17 -19.49 -5.57
CA ARG A 3 -16.39 -19.33 -7.01
C ARG A 3 -15.27 -18.44 -7.56
N TYR A 4 -14.51 -18.95 -8.51
CA TYR A 4 -13.54 -18.15 -9.26
C TYR A 4 -14.24 -16.95 -9.91
N LYS A 5 -13.71 -15.74 -9.69
CA LYS A 5 -14.17 -14.57 -10.45
C LYS A 5 -13.77 -14.74 -11.90
N LEU A 6 -14.76 -14.74 -12.79
CA LEU A 6 -14.51 -14.75 -14.24
C LEU A 6 -13.79 -13.45 -14.65
N PRO A 7 -12.79 -13.53 -15.54
CA PRO A 7 -12.18 -12.34 -16.15
C PRO A 7 -13.24 -11.46 -16.82
N ASP A 8 -13.02 -10.16 -16.82
CA ASP A 8 -13.99 -9.18 -17.33
C ASP A 8 -14.27 -9.37 -18.83
N GLU A 9 -13.24 -9.78 -19.58
CA GLU A 9 -13.39 -10.16 -21.01
C GLU A 9 -14.41 -11.26 -21.22
N VAL A 10 -14.38 -12.28 -20.36
CA VAL A 10 -15.34 -13.41 -20.44
C VAL A 10 -16.74 -12.95 -20.06
N LYS A 11 -16.87 -11.99 -19.13
CA LYS A 11 -18.16 -11.39 -18.76
C LYS A 11 -18.76 -10.60 -19.92
N ILE A 12 -17.92 -9.81 -20.63
CA ILE A 12 -18.33 -9.05 -21.81
C ILE A 12 -18.81 -9.99 -22.92
N LEU A 13 -18.02 -11.02 -23.23
CA LEU A 13 -18.35 -12.00 -24.26
C LEU A 13 -19.66 -12.78 -23.97
N ARG A 14 -19.98 -12.98 -22.70
CA ARG A 14 -21.22 -13.66 -22.27
C ARG A 14 -22.40 -12.71 -22.09
N GLY A 15 -22.23 -11.42 -22.32
CA GLY A 15 -23.27 -10.41 -22.07
C GLY A 15 -23.66 -10.25 -20.59
N THR A 16 -22.82 -10.73 -19.67
CA THR A 16 -23.05 -10.65 -18.21
C THR A 16 -22.25 -9.54 -17.55
N ALA A 17 -21.62 -8.67 -18.35
CA ALA A 17 -20.84 -7.54 -17.85
C ALA A 17 -21.76 -6.51 -17.19
N GLN A 18 -21.55 -6.32 -15.87
CA GLN A 18 -22.20 -5.23 -15.13
C GLN A 18 -21.12 -4.17 -14.84
N PRO A 19 -21.31 -2.91 -15.22
CA PRO A 19 -20.29 -1.85 -15.02
C PRO A 19 -19.76 -1.77 -13.59
N CYS A 20 -20.62 -1.96 -12.59
CA CYS A 20 -20.25 -1.96 -11.18
C CYS A 20 -19.44 -3.19 -10.72
N ARG A 21 -19.32 -4.24 -11.54
CA ARG A 21 -18.59 -5.49 -11.24
C ARG A 21 -17.37 -5.69 -12.12
N MET A 22 -17.09 -4.74 -13.01
CA MET A 22 -15.90 -4.78 -13.84
C MET A 22 -14.74 -4.16 -13.05
N SER A 23 -13.57 -4.76 -13.16
CA SER A 23 -12.33 -4.20 -12.65
C SER A 23 -11.95 -2.99 -13.51
N GLY A 24 -12.53 -1.83 -13.22
CA GLY A 24 -12.09 -0.57 -13.80
C GLY A 24 -10.64 -0.29 -13.38
N LYS A 25 -9.87 0.38 -14.23
CA LYS A 25 -8.62 1.02 -13.78
C LYS A 25 -8.98 1.85 -12.56
N VAL A 26 -8.32 1.60 -11.44
CA VAL A 26 -8.42 2.49 -10.28
C VAL A 26 -7.76 3.79 -10.71
N GLN A 27 -8.55 4.70 -11.29
CA GLN A 27 -8.14 6.07 -11.48
C GLN A 27 -8.33 6.76 -10.14
N ALA A 28 -7.35 7.57 -9.74
CA ALA A 28 -7.51 8.45 -8.60
C ALA A 28 -8.78 9.29 -8.82
N LEU A 29 -9.77 9.12 -7.94
CA LEU A 29 -11.03 9.87 -8.03
C LEU A 29 -10.80 11.37 -7.78
N CYS A 30 -9.81 11.68 -6.94
CA CYS A 30 -9.37 13.01 -6.59
C CYS A 30 -7.85 13.07 -6.65
N PRO A 31 -7.22 13.19 -7.85
CA PRO A 31 -5.78 13.21 -7.96
C PRO A 31 -5.20 14.38 -7.16
N ALA A 32 -4.24 14.10 -6.28
CA ALA A 32 -3.54 15.14 -5.55
C ALA A 32 -2.61 15.90 -6.49
N ASN A 33 -2.62 17.24 -6.37
CA ASN A 33 -1.70 18.12 -7.09
C ASN A 33 -0.40 18.25 -6.26
N PRO A 34 0.80 18.37 -6.90
CA PRO A 34 2.04 18.69 -6.20
C PRO A 34 1.96 19.90 -5.27
N GLU A 35 1.30 20.97 -5.72
CA GLU A 35 1.07 22.19 -4.94
C GLU A 35 0.28 21.94 -3.65
N PHE A 36 -0.64 20.98 -3.68
CA PHE A 36 -1.41 20.60 -2.51
C PHE A 36 -0.54 19.91 -1.45
N LEU A 37 0.45 19.13 -1.87
CA LEU A 37 1.37 18.45 -0.96
C LEU A 37 2.26 19.43 -0.17
N GLU A 38 2.62 20.56 -0.78
CA GLU A 38 3.42 21.61 -0.11
C GLU A 38 2.63 22.30 1.00
N THR A 39 1.32 22.41 0.83
CA THR A 39 0.41 23.04 1.81
C THR A 39 -0.19 22.05 2.81
N TYR A 40 -0.07 20.75 2.54
CA TYR A 40 -0.65 19.72 3.39
C TYR A 40 0.12 19.61 4.71
N ASN A 41 -0.55 19.97 5.79
CA ASN A 41 -0.03 19.88 7.14
C ASN A 41 -0.84 18.89 7.95
N ASN A 42 -0.26 17.72 8.24
CA ASN A 42 -0.89 16.72 9.10
C ASN A 42 -0.27 16.79 10.51
N PRO A 43 -1.06 16.98 11.57
CA PRO A 43 -0.59 17.09 12.94
C PRO A 43 0.11 15.81 13.45
N LEU A 44 -0.11 14.67 12.81
CA LEU A 44 0.56 13.41 13.12
C LEU A 44 2.03 13.41 12.74
N LEU A 45 2.44 14.21 11.74
CA LEU A 45 3.82 14.28 11.25
C LEU A 45 4.65 15.23 12.14
N THR A 46 5.03 14.75 13.32
CA THR A 46 5.77 15.58 14.31
C THR A 46 7.26 15.62 14.05
N THR A 47 7.85 14.54 13.54
CA THR A 47 9.30 14.43 13.31
C THR A 47 9.68 14.77 11.87
N ASP A 48 10.90 15.28 11.68
CA ASP A 48 11.40 15.57 10.33
C ASP A 48 11.56 14.31 9.50
N PHE A 49 11.91 13.18 10.14
CA PHE A 49 11.95 11.88 9.46
C PHE A 49 10.59 11.48 8.91
N ALA A 50 9.52 11.56 9.74
CA ALA A 50 8.17 11.21 9.31
C ALA A 50 7.69 12.11 8.17
N LYS A 51 7.96 13.43 8.24
CA LYS A 51 7.63 14.39 7.17
C LYS A 51 8.34 14.03 5.86
N GLN A 52 9.64 13.78 5.91
CA GLN A 52 10.42 13.44 4.72
C GLN A 52 9.99 12.09 4.12
N PHE A 53 9.74 11.10 4.97
CA PHE A 53 9.24 9.80 4.54
C PHE A 53 7.88 9.92 3.86
N PHE A 54 6.96 10.68 4.44
CA PHE A 54 5.64 10.97 3.87
C PHE A 54 5.76 11.59 2.48
N VAL A 55 6.52 12.68 2.34
CA VAL A 55 6.73 13.38 1.07
C VAL A 55 7.33 12.45 0.01
N ASN A 56 8.31 11.63 0.38
CA ASN A 56 8.91 10.66 -0.53
C ASN A 56 7.89 9.62 -1.04
N LYS A 57 6.99 9.14 -0.18
CA LYS A 57 5.93 8.20 -0.56
C LYS A 57 4.86 8.84 -1.43
N CYS A 58 4.46 10.05 -1.11
CA CYS A 58 3.53 10.83 -1.94
C CYS A 58 4.11 11.07 -3.35
N ASN A 59 5.36 11.51 -3.43
CA ASN A 59 6.04 11.74 -4.72
C ASN A 59 6.16 10.45 -5.53
N TYR A 60 6.37 9.31 -4.87
CA TYR A 60 6.38 8.01 -5.55
C TYR A 60 5.03 7.68 -6.16
N LEU A 61 3.93 7.82 -5.42
CA LEU A 61 2.58 7.58 -5.91
C LEU A 61 2.16 8.60 -6.97
N LEU A 62 2.60 9.85 -6.85
CA LEU A 62 2.36 10.91 -7.82
C LEU A 62 2.98 10.53 -9.18
N LYS A 63 4.24 10.06 -9.20
CA LYS A 63 4.92 9.59 -10.42
C LYS A 63 4.21 8.42 -11.08
N LEU A 64 3.48 7.62 -10.31
CA LEU A 64 2.67 6.51 -10.83
C LEU A 64 1.25 6.95 -11.25
N GLY A 65 0.86 8.21 -11.01
CA GLY A 65 -0.50 8.70 -11.25
C GLY A 65 -1.55 8.05 -10.34
N MET A 66 -1.13 7.56 -9.17
CA MET A 66 -1.97 6.82 -8.21
C MET A 66 -2.24 7.60 -6.93
N LEU A 67 -1.68 8.81 -6.78
CA LEU A 67 -1.88 9.58 -5.56
C LEU A 67 -3.28 10.20 -5.55
N ASP A 68 -4.06 9.83 -4.54
CA ASP A 68 -5.37 10.39 -4.25
C ASP A 68 -5.34 11.13 -2.91
N ILE A 69 -6.11 12.21 -2.78
CA ILE A 69 -6.20 13.00 -1.55
C ILE A 69 -6.67 12.15 -0.38
N THR A 70 -7.55 11.18 -0.63
CA THR A 70 -8.07 10.26 0.39
C THR A 70 -7.01 9.35 1.02
N TYR A 71 -5.87 9.19 0.35
CA TYR A 71 -4.78 8.33 0.84
C TYR A 71 -3.77 9.06 1.72
N LEU A 72 -3.85 10.38 1.83
CA LEU A 72 -2.84 11.17 2.54
C LEU A 72 -2.78 10.83 4.03
N ASP A 73 -3.92 10.58 4.67
CA ASP A 73 -3.97 10.21 6.09
C ASP A 73 -3.39 8.81 6.34
N ASP A 74 -3.67 7.84 5.44
CA ASP A 74 -3.06 6.51 5.51
C ASP A 74 -1.54 6.58 5.32
N LEU A 75 -1.06 7.45 4.42
CA LEU A 75 0.37 7.65 4.18
C LEU A 75 1.05 8.39 5.35
N ALA A 76 0.37 9.34 5.98
CA ALA A 76 0.85 10.00 7.19
C ALA A 76 0.95 9.00 8.35
N THR A 77 -0.06 8.16 8.54
CA THR A 77 -0.05 7.07 9.53
C THR A 77 1.09 6.10 9.27
N LEU A 78 1.33 5.72 8.01
CA LEU A 78 2.47 4.88 7.63
C LEU A 78 3.80 5.53 8.03
N ALA A 79 3.96 6.83 7.80
CA ALA A 79 5.19 7.55 8.14
C ALA A 79 5.44 7.54 9.65
N VAL A 80 4.40 7.76 10.46
CA VAL A 80 4.48 7.69 11.92
C VAL A 80 4.84 6.28 12.39
N TYR A 81 4.20 5.25 11.87
CA TYR A 81 4.51 3.86 12.25
C TYR A 81 5.95 3.46 11.93
N VAL A 82 6.49 3.92 10.79
CA VAL A 82 7.90 3.66 10.44
C VAL A 82 8.83 4.36 11.42
N ASP A 83 8.54 5.60 11.81
CA ASP A 83 9.34 6.36 12.76
C ASP A 83 9.33 5.73 14.15
N GLU A 84 8.15 5.41 14.67
CA GLU A 84 7.98 4.73 15.96
C GLU A 84 8.65 3.36 15.99
N ARG A 85 8.55 2.59 14.88
CA ARG A 85 9.26 1.30 14.76
C ARG A 85 10.77 1.49 14.84
N ASN A 86 11.31 2.50 14.19
CA ASN A 86 12.74 2.79 14.24
C ASN A 86 13.17 3.17 15.66
N ALA A 87 12.42 3.99 16.36
CA ALA A 87 12.66 4.34 17.76
C ALA A 87 12.61 3.09 18.69
N ALA A 88 11.63 2.21 18.46
CA ALA A 88 11.53 0.94 19.19
C ALA A 88 12.73 0.03 18.93
N ILE A 89 13.19 -0.09 17.68
CA ILE A 89 14.39 -0.85 17.30
C ILE A 89 15.65 -0.27 17.96
N ASP A 90 15.78 1.04 18.02
CA ASP A 90 16.93 1.68 18.66
C ASP A 90 16.92 1.46 20.19
N SER A 91 15.74 1.41 20.80
CA SER A 91 15.61 0.98 22.20
C SER A 91 16.04 -0.48 22.41
N ILE A 92 15.66 -1.39 21.50
CA ILE A 92 16.05 -2.81 21.55
C ILE A 92 17.57 -2.98 21.39
N LYS A 93 18.20 -2.18 20.54
CA LYS A 93 19.67 -2.20 20.36
C LYS A 93 20.41 -1.83 21.66
N LYS A 94 19.84 -0.92 22.45
CA LYS A 94 20.40 -0.54 23.78
C LYS A 94 20.27 -1.67 24.81
N GLY A 95 19.24 -2.50 24.71
CA GLY A 95 19.05 -3.64 25.60
C GLY A 95 17.84 -4.48 25.24
N LYS A 96 18.06 -5.79 25.05
CA LYS A 96 16.98 -6.77 24.81
C LYS A 96 16.17 -7.08 26.07
N PHE A 97 16.73 -6.83 27.23
CA PHE A 97 16.12 -7.07 28.52
C PHE A 97 16.10 -5.77 29.33
N THR A 98 14.99 -5.55 30.02
CA THR A 98 14.81 -4.42 30.93
C THR A 98 14.86 -4.93 32.36
N PRO A 99 15.63 -4.33 33.29
CA PRO A 99 15.66 -4.73 34.66
C PRO A 99 14.28 -4.51 35.31
N LYS A 100 13.82 -5.48 36.05
CA LYS A 100 12.60 -5.40 36.85
C LYS A 100 12.98 -5.16 38.30
N HIS A 101 12.43 -4.12 38.91
CA HIS A 101 12.66 -3.77 40.31
C HIS A 101 11.38 -4.01 41.13
N ASP A 102 11.54 -4.28 42.41
CA ASP A 102 10.44 -4.34 43.39
C ASP A 102 10.01 -2.93 43.81
N VAL A 103 9.01 -2.85 44.71
CA VAL A 103 8.47 -1.60 45.24
C VAL A 103 9.55 -0.81 46.02
N ASN A 104 10.59 -1.48 46.50
CA ASN A 104 11.70 -0.91 47.27
C ASN A 104 12.91 -0.56 46.39
N GLY A 105 12.81 -0.74 45.05
CA GLY A 105 13.88 -0.45 44.11
C GLY A 105 14.93 -1.57 43.96
N ASN A 106 14.76 -2.74 44.60
CA ASN A 106 15.69 -3.85 44.47
C ASN A 106 15.47 -4.62 43.17
N LEU A 107 16.54 -5.02 42.49
CA LEU A 107 16.47 -5.81 41.28
C LEU A 107 15.88 -7.21 41.57
N ILE A 108 14.72 -7.51 40.99
CA ILE A 108 14.05 -8.82 41.13
C ILE A 108 14.41 -9.75 39.96
N GLY A 109 14.80 -9.18 38.81
CA GLY A 109 15.12 -9.96 37.61
C GLY A 109 15.11 -9.11 36.35
N TYR A 110 15.00 -9.78 35.23
CA TYR A 110 14.95 -9.13 33.90
C TYR A 110 13.69 -9.57 33.14
N ILE A 111 13.07 -8.66 32.46
CA ILE A 111 11.94 -8.92 31.54
C ILE A 111 12.36 -8.58 30.13
N ALA A 112 11.77 -9.26 29.15
CA ALA A 112 11.98 -8.90 27.74
C ALA A 112 11.57 -7.44 27.49
N ASN A 113 12.38 -6.71 26.72
CA ASN A 113 12.07 -5.34 26.39
C ASN A 113 10.70 -5.26 25.68
N PRO A 114 9.72 -4.52 26.20
CA PRO A 114 8.37 -4.43 25.61
C PRO A 114 8.37 -3.91 24.18
N ASN A 115 9.40 -3.12 23.82
CA ASN A 115 9.56 -2.61 22.45
C ASN A 115 9.78 -3.72 21.42
N ILE A 116 10.16 -4.94 21.81
CA ILE A 116 10.28 -6.09 20.89
C ILE A 116 8.90 -6.45 20.32
N LYS A 117 7.88 -6.55 21.17
CA LYS A 117 6.51 -6.80 20.72
C LYS A 117 5.99 -5.63 19.92
N TYR A 118 6.17 -4.41 20.42
CA TYR A 118 5.71 -3.19 19.78
C TYR A 118 6.29 -3.02 18.37
N ALA A 119 7.59 -3.21 18.19
CA ALA A 119 8.22 -3.14 16.85
C ALA A 119 7.68 -4.21 15.88
N ARG A 120 7.32 -5.39 16.38
CA ARG A 120 6.70 -6.45 15.59
C ARG A 120 5.30 -6.06 15.14
N ASP A 121 4.48 -5.55 16.06
CA ASP A 121 3.10 -5.15 15.78
C ASP A 121 3.08 -3.98 14.77
N LEU A 122 3.95 -2.98 14.93
CA LEU A 122 4.13 -1.89 13.97
C LEU A 122 4.59 -2.41 12.59
N THR A 123 5.45 -3.41 12.55
CA THR A 123 5.90 -4.00 11.28
C THR A 123 4.74 -4.67 10.53
N MET A 124 3.82 -5.33 11.24
CA MET A 124 2.62 -5.90 10.61
C MET A 124 1.72 -4.82 10.03
N MET A 125 1.43 -3.76 10.81
CA MET A 125 0.63 -2.62 10.34
C MET A 125 1.26 -1.92 9.14
N ILE A 126 2.57 -1.70 9.14
CA ILE A 126 3.33 -1.14 8.01
C ILE A 126 3.18 -2.02 6.76
N ASN A 127 3.28 -3.34 6.91
CA ASN A 127 3.16 -4.26 5.78
C ASN A 127 1.74 -4.25 5.20
N GLU A 128 0.70 -4.16 6.04
CA GLU A 128 -0.69 -4.05 5.60
C GLU A 128 -0.92 -2.78 4.77
N ILE A 129 -0.42 -1.63 5.25
CA ILE A 129 -0.53 -0.37 4.51
C ILE A 129 0.30 -0.43 3.21
N ASN A 130 1.53 -0.94 3.26
CA ASN A 130 2.37 -1.10 2.07
C ASN A 130 1.71 -1.99 1.01
N ALA A 131 0.99 -3.05 1.43
CA ALA A 131 0.27 -3.93 0.52
C ALA A 131 -0.87 -3.19 -0.20
N LYS A 132 -1.62 -2.33 0.51
CA LYS A 132 -2.69 -1.52 -0.08
C LYS A 132 -2.19 -0.63 -1.21
N PHE A 133 -1.00 -0.04 -1.06
CA PHE A 133 -0.41 0.89 -2.04
C PHE A 133 0.53 0.24 -3.04
N GLY A 134 0.75 -1.07 -2.96
CA GLY A 134 1.67 -1.77 -3.86
C GLY A 134 3.12 -1.33 -3.72
N PHE A 135 3.55 -0.94 -2.50
CA PHE A 135 4.94 -0.54 -2.27
C PHE A 135 5.92 -1.70 -2.31
N THR A 136 5.45 -2.94 -2.12
CA THR A 136 6.29 -4.12 -2.31
C THR A 136 6.24 -4.59 -3.78
N PRO A 137 7.32 -5.22 -4.30
CA PRO A 137 7.33 -5.75 -5.68
C PRO A 137 6.18 -6.75 -5.93
N VAL A 138 5.89 -7.60 -4.95
CA VAL A 138 4.82 -8.62 -5.05
C VAL A 138 3.44 -7.97 -5.11
N ASP A 139 3.19 -6.97 -4.26
CA ASP A 139 1.89 -6.28 -4.23
C ASP A 139 1.69 -5.44 -5.48
N ARG A 140 2.78 -4.86 -6.02
CA ARG A 140 2.76 -4.16 -7.30
C ARG A 140 2.38 -5.09 -8.46
N LEU A 141 2.91 -6.31 -8.48
CA LEU A 141 2.52 -7.30 -9.48
C LEU A 141 1.04 -7.64 -9.38
N LYS A 142 0.49 -7.78 -8.17
CA LYS A 142 -0.95 -7.99 -7.95
C LYS A 142 -1.79 -6.81 -8.44
N LEU A 143 -1.39 -5.58 -8.13
CA LEU A 143 -2.08 -4.38 -8.62
C LEU A 143 -2.00 -4.27 -10.15
N ASN A 144 -0.84 -4.53 -10.74
CA ASN A 144 -0.65 -4.51 -12.20
C ASN A 144 -1.41 -5.63 -12.90
N SER A 145 -1.55 -6.81 -12.29
CA SER A 145 -2.35 -7.90 -12.86
C SER A 145 -3.85 -7.57 -12.88
N VAL A 146 -4.28 -6.71 -11.96
CA VAL A 146 -5.66 -6.18 -11.94
C VAL A 146 -5.81 -5.00 -12.91
N ALA A 147 -4.74 -4.23 -13.14
CA ALA A 147 -4.70 -3.03 -13.97
C ALA A 147 -4.12 -3.26 -15.39
N ALA A 148 -3.68 -4.48 -15.72
CA ALA A 148 -3.21 -4.78 -17.05
C ALA A 148 -4.33 -4.43 -18.05
N PRO A 149 -4.11 -3.54 -19.04
CA PRO A 149 -5.06 -3.37 -20.12
C PRO A 149 -5.22 -4.75 -20.74
N ALA A 150 -6.48 -5.17 -20.91
CA ALA A 150 -6.79 -6.36 -21.67
C ALA A 150 -5.94 -6.31 -22.95
N ALA A 151 -5.02 -7.27 -23.09
CA ALA A 151 -4.24 -7.37 -24.32
C ALA A 151 -5.26 -7.33 -25.45
N GLN A 152 -5.09 -6.41 -26.41
CA GLN A 152 -5.98 -6.35 -27.56
C GLN A 152 -6.08 -7.79 -28.07
N PRO A 153 -7.27 -8.34 -28.22
CA PRO A 153 -7.42 -9.72 -28.63
C PRO A 153 -6.61 -9.90 -29.90
N ALA A 154 -5.62 -10.78 -29.85
CA ALA A 154 -4.81 -11.09 -31.01
C ALA A 154 -5.79 -11.38 -32.14
N GLU A 155 -5.69 -10.65 -33.25
CA GLU A 155 -6.61 -10.79 -34.37
C GLU A 155 -6.72 -12.28 -34.70
N THR A 156 -7.88 -12.83 -34.40
CA THR A 156 -8.14 -14.25 -34.69
C THR A 156 -8.01 -14.47 -36.20
N PRO A 157 -7.56 -15.62 -36.64
CA PRO A 157 -7.51 -15.95 -38.07
C PRO A 157 -8.82 -15.63 -38.80
N ARG A 158 -9.94 -15.75 -38.09
CA ARG A 158 -11.29 -15.44 -38.59
C ARG A 158 -11.52 -13.94 -38.80
N SER A 159 -11.00 -13.06 -37.94
CA SER A 159 -11.11 -11.59 -38.11
C SER A 159 -10.25 -11.09 -39.26
N LYS A 160 -9.09 -11.73 -39.50
CA LYS A 160 -8.23 -11.47 -40.67
C LYS A 160 -8.89 -11.87 -41.99
N LEU A 161 -9.58 -13.00 -41.99
CA LEU A 161 -10.36 -13.47 -43.16
C LEU A 161 -11.55 -12.55 -43.48
N LEU A 162 -12.27 -12.09 -42.45
CA LEU A 162 -13.40 -11.17 -42.64
C LEU A 162 -12.97 -9.79 -43.14
N LYS A 163 -11.79 -9.29 -42.75
CA LYS A 163 -11.22 -8.04 -43.32
C LYS A 163 -10.84 -8.21 -44.79
N LYS A 164 -10.33 -9.39 -45.19
CA LYS A 164 -9.99 -9.69 -46.61
C LYS A 164 -11.20 -9.84 -47.52
N LEU A 165 -12.36 -10.21 -46.97
CA LEU A 165 -13.60 -10.41 -47.76
C LEU A 165 -14.40 -9.10 -47.91
N LYS A 166 -14.06 -8.04 -47.21
CA LYS A 166 -14.74 -6.72 -47.25
C LYS A 166 -13.97 -5.65 -47.99
N GLY A 167 -12.77 -5.94 -48.48
CA GLY A 167 -11.99 -5.07 -49.40
C GLY A 167 -11.86 -5.72 -50.74
#